data_e595e1edd2b58ec1c2fa4378390c8f28
#
_entry.id   e595e1edd2b58ec1c2fa4378390c8f28
#
_cell.length_a   1.000
_cell.length_b   1.000
_cell.length_c   1.000
_cell.angle_alpha   90.00
_cell.angle_beta   90.00
_cell.angle_gamma   90.00
#
_symmetry.space_group_name_H-M   'P 1'
#
loop_
_entity.id
_entity.type
_entity.pdbx_description
1 polymer ?
#
loop_
_entity_poly.entity_id
_entity_poly.type
_entity_poly.pdbx_seq_one_letter_code
_entity_poly.pdbx_strand_id
1 'polypeptide(L)'
;MASQVSEAHSNKAAVQATNDDASASKLSCVKKGYMKDDYVHLFVRRHVRRVPIINRGYLARWAALRKLLFQFLDAGKEVNRGSLVKKQILSLGAGFDTTYFQLQVLVVADLQMKRKPPYLYVELDFKEVTSKKASLINTCPKLRHKIGENATIMPVQAVNLDRLPWAASLPRDVLGFLHVICISILIVDIIFPSADEGQVLSDSYKLLPVDLRDIPKLDEVIARANMDPGMPTFIIAECVLIYLDPDSSRNIVSWASRTFSTSIFFLYEQILPDDAFGQQMIRNLEVCFIHIFD
;
A
#
# COMPACT_ATOMS: atom_id res chain seq x y z
N MET A 1 -21.99 -19.02 12.17
CA MET A 1 -20.53 -18.81 12.31
C MET A 1 -19.76 -19.15 11.02
N ALA A 2 -19.94 -20.30 10.38
CA ALA A 2 -19.20 -20.62 9.14
C ALA A 2 -19.55 -19.69 7.94
N SER A 3 -20.79 -19.23 7.79
CA SER A 3 -21.20 -18.28 6.75
C SER A 3 -20.58 -16.90 6.94
N GLN A 4 -20.54 -16.36 8.14
CA GLN A 4 -19.95 -15.05 8.44
C GLN A 4 -18.42 -15.03 8.22
N VAL A 5 -17.73 -16.13 8.54
CA VAL A 5 -16.29 -16.26 8.26
C VAL A 5 -16.03 -16.34 6.77
N SER A 6 -16.87 -17.01 5.99
CA SER A 6 -16.79 -17.10 4.54
C SER A 6 -17.01 -15.73 3.86
N GLU A 7 -18.01 -14.96 4.31
CA GLU A 7 -18.29 -13.60 3.79
C GLU A 7 -17.16 -12.61 4.11
N ALA A 8 -16.61 -12.64 5.34
CA ALA A 8 -15.49 -11.79 5.72
C ALA A 8 -14.23 -12.08 4.90
N HIS A 9 -13.95 -13.35 4.56
CA HIS A 9 -12.83 -13.72 3.70
C HIS A 9 -13.03 -13.31 2.24
N SER A 10 -14.26 -13.46 1.73
CA SER A 10 -14.62 -13.03 0.37
C SER A 10 -14.46 -11.51 0.22
N ASN A 11 -14.92 -10.74 1.20
CA ASN A 11 -14.81 -9.28 1.19
C ASN A 11 -13.35 -8.81 1.23
N LYS A 12 -12.51 -9.44 2.08
CA LYS A 12 -11.06 -9.14 2.15
C LYS A 12 -10.37 -9.36 0.80
N ALA A 13 -10.63 -10.48 0.13
CA ALA A 13 -10.03 -10.77 -1.17
C ALA A 13 -10.47 -9.77 -2.25
N ALA A 14 -11.74 -9.35 -2.23
CA ALA A 14 -12.27 -8.35 -3.14
C ALA A 14 -11.61 -6.98 -2.91
N VAL A 15 -11.45 -6.54 -1.66
CA VAL A 15 -10.72 -5.30 -1.32
C VAL A 15 -9.27 -5.36 -1.81
N GLN A 16 -8.57 -6.47 -1.62
CA GLN A 16 -7.20 -6.64 -2.13
C GLN A 16 -7.12 -6.57 -3.67
N ALA A 17 -8.13 -7.07 -4.38
CA ALA A 17 -8.18 -7.01 -5.84
C ALA A 17 -8.31 -5.58 -6.38
N THR A 18 -8.87 -4.64 -5.60
CA THR A 18 -8.94 -3.22 -5.98
C THR A 18 -7.57 -2.59 -6.18
N ASN A 19 -6.54 -3.08 -5.51
CA ASN A 19 -5.16 -2.63 -5.67
C ASN A 19 -4.63 -2.83 -7.09
N ASP A 20 -4.90 -3.98 -7.71
CA ASP A 20 -4.47 -4.27 -9.09
C ASP A 20 -5.19 -3.35 -10.09
N ASP A 21 -6.50 -3.09 -9.88
CA ASP A 21 -7.28 -2.17 -10.71
C ASP A 21 -6.82 -0.72 -10.57
N ALA A 22 -6.56 -0.26 -9.35
CA ALA A 22 -6.04 1.07 -9.06
C ALA A 22 -4.69 1.29 -9.75
N SER A 23 -3.78 0.34 -9.66
CA SER A 23 -2.45 0.40 -10.27
C SER A 23 -2.52 0.41 -11.80
N ALA A 24 -3.40 -0.41 -12.39
CA ALA A 24 -3.64 -0.42 -13.84
C ALA A 24 -4.23 0.91 -14.33
N SER A 25 -5.11 1.53 -13.54
CA SER A 25 -5.70 2.84 -13.83
C SER A 25 -4.68 3.97 -13.71
N LYS A 26 -3.82 3.96 -12.67
CA LYS A 26 -2.66 4.87 -12.56
C LYS A 26 -1.75 4.75 -13.79
N LEU A 27 -1.44 3.53 -14.24
CA LEU A 27 -0.62 3.32 -15.43
C LEU A 27 -1.28 3.84 -16.71
N SER A 28 -2.61 3.69 -16.86
CA SER A 28 -3.35 4.29 -17.99
C SER A 28 -3.20 5.81 -17.99
N CYS A 29 -3.32 6.44 -16.83
CA CYS A 29 -3.16 7.88 -16.63
C CYS A 29 -1.76 8.35 -17.06
N VAL A 30 -0.71 7.64 -16.63
CA VAL A 30 0.69 7.93 -17.00
C VAL A 30 0.91 7.78 -18.51
N LYS A 31 0.47 6.67 -19.10
CA LYS A 31 0.62 6.41 -20.53
C LYS A 31 -0.10 7.42 -21.44
N LYS A 32 -1.15 8.04 -20.92
CA LYS A 32 -1.89 9.11 -21.60
C LYS A 32 -1.32 10.51 -21.34
N GLY A 33 -0.22 10.62 -20.57
CA GLY A 33 0.45 11.87 -20.30
C GLY A 33 -0.24 12.80 -19.29
N TYR A 34 -1.24 12.30 -18.53
CA TYR A 34 -1.90 13.09 -17.50
C TYR A 34 -1.00 13.33 -16.30
N MET A 35 -0.21 12.34 -15.90
CA MET A 35 0.74 12.45 -14.80
C MET A 35 2.06 11.74 -15.12
N LYS A 36 3.11 12.04 -14.35
CA LYS A 36 4.43 11.41 -14.47
C LYS A 36 4.65 10.46 -13.29
N ASP A 37 4.96 9.21 -13.61
CA ASP A 37 5.35 8.19 -12.64
C ASP A 37 6.23 7.15 -13.33
N ASP A 38 7.50 7.14 -12.95
CA ASP A 38 8.53 6.26 -13.54
C ASP A 38 8.56 4.87 -12.91
N TYR A 39 7.64 4.58 -11.97
CA TYR A 39 7.65 3.35 -11.20
C TYR A 39 6.38 2.52 -11.32
N VAL A 40 5.21 3.14 -11.57
CA VAL A 40 3.93 2.42 -11.59
C VAL A 40 3.93 1.23 -12.55
N HIS A 41 4.63 1.32 -13.69
CA HIS A 41 4.72 0.24 -14.67
C HIS A 41 5.43 -1.01 -14.13
N LEU A 42 6.22 -0.90 -13.07
CA LEU A 42 6.93 -2.03 -12.42
C LEU A 42 5.99 -2.87 -11.56
N PHE A 43 4.84 -2.33 -11.18
CA PHE A 43 3.85 -2.99 -10.33
C PHE A 43 2.66 -3.54 -11.11
N VAL A 44 2.53 -3.21 -12.40
CA VAL A 44 1.36 -3.57 -13.21
C VAL A 44 1.72 -4.63 -14.25
N ARG A 45 1.07 -5.80 -14.13
CA ARG A 45 1.27 -6.91 -15.09
C ARG A 45 0.46 -6.74 -16.38
N ARG A 46 -0.76 -6.16 -16.31
CA ARG A 46 -1.68 -6.03 -17.44
C ARG A 46 -2.05 -4.58 -17.69
N HIS A 47 -1.84 -4.14 -18.92
CA HIS A 47 -2.26 -2.80 -19.34
C HIS A 47 -3.76 -2.73 -19.60
N VAL A 48 -4.42 -1.75 -18.98
CA VAL A 48 -5.82 -1.43 -19.22
C VAL A 48 -5.91 0.01 -19.73
N ARG A 49 -6.66 0.22 -20.79
CA ARG A 49 -6.96 1.56 -21.29
C ARG A 49 -8.21 2.08 -20.60
N ARG A 50 -8.11 3.17 -19.87
CA ARG A 50 -9.23 3.83 -19.21
C ARG A 50 -9.76 5.00 -20.06
N VAL A 51 -11.04 5.27 -19.91
CA VAL A 51 -11.70 6.42 -20.52
C VAL A 51 -11.19 7.74 -19.91
N PRO A 52 -11.29 8.89 -20.63
CA PRO A 52 -10.72 10.16 -20.17
C PRO A 52 -11.17 10.61 -18.78
N ILE A 53 -12.43 10.37 -18.41
CA ILE A 53 -12.96 10.76 -17.10
C ILE A 53 -12.23 10.03 -15.96
N ILE A 54 -11.96 8.74 -16.12
CA ILE A 54 -11.20 7.96 -15.13
C ILE A 54 -9.76 8.49 -15.02
N ASN A 55 -9.09 8.73 -16.15
CA ASN A 55 -7.74 9.30 -16.14
C ASN A 55 -7.69 10.67 -15.46
N ARG A 56 -8.71 11.53 -15.67
CA ARG A 56 -8.81 12.84 -14.99
C ARG A 56 -9.04 12.68 -13.48
N GLY A 57 -9.86 11.72 -13.06
CA GLY A 57 -10.05 11.38 -11.65
C GLY A 57 -8.73 11.00 -10.97
N TYR A 58 -7.96 10.11 -11.59
CA TYR A 58 -6.64 9.74 -11.08
C TYR A 58 -5.62 10.89 -11.09
N LEU A 59 -5.68 11.79 -12.08
CA LEU A 59 -4.87 13.02 -12.08
C LEU A 59 -5.24 13.91 -10.90
N ALA A 60 -6.52 14.17 -10.67
CA ALA A 60 -7.00 15.02 -9.56
C ALA A 60 -6.57 14.45 -8.20
N ARG A 61 -6.77 13.16 -8.00
CA ARG A 61 -6.34 12.40 -6.83
C ARG A 61 -4.83 12.52 -6.57
N TRP A 62 -4.02 12.23 -7.57
CA TRP A 62 -2.56 12.35 -7.50
C TRP A 62 -2.11 13.80 -7.24
N ALA A 63 -2.70 14.78 -7.91
CA ALA A 63 -2.35 16.19 -7.76
C ALA A 63 -2.69 16.72 -6.37
N ALA A 64 -3.84 16.35 -5.81
CA ALA A 64 -4.27 16.74 -4.47
C ALA A 64 -3.30 16.22 -3.40
N LEU A 65 -3.03 14.91 -3.40
CA LEU A 65 -2.07 14.30 -2.49
C LEU A 65 -0.70 14.97 -2.60
N ARG A 66 -0.19 15.11 -3.81
CA ARG A 66 1.14 15.65 -4.06
C ARG A 66 1.28 17.10 -3.61
N LYS A 67 0.27 17.93 -3.86
CA LYS A 67 0.23 19.32 -3.41
C LYS A 67 0.34 19.42 -1.89
N LEU A 68 -0.50 18.71 -1.16
CA LEU A 68 -0.53 18.77 0.30
C LEU A 68 0.70 18.13 0.93
N LEU A 69 1.17 17.01 0.40
CA LEU A 69 2.39 16.36 0.84
C LEU A 69 3.61 17.29 0.70
N PHE A 70 3.74 18.00 -0.42
CA PHE A 70 4.84 18.95 -0.59
C PHE A 70 4.72 20.16 0.33
N GLN A 71 3.52 20.70 0.52
CA GLN A 71 3.31 21.76 1.52
C GLN A 71 3.73 21.31 2.92
N PHE A 72 3.37 20.08 3.31
CA PHE A 72 3.82 19.49 4.58
C PHE A 72 5.34 19.36 4.62
N LEU A 73 5.99 18.79 3.62
CA LEU A 73 7.44 18.61 3.58
C LEU A 73 8.20 19.96 3.60
N ASP A 74 7.63 20.98 2.97
CA ASP A 74 8.23 22.32 2.89
C ASP A 74 7.96 23.20 4.14
N ALA A 75 6.92 22.93 4.91
CA ALA A 75 6.61 23.68 6.12
C ALA A 75 7.76 23.67 7.15
N GLY A 76 7.94 24.76 7.90
CA GLY A 76 8.96 24.88 8.97
C GLY A 76 10.38 25.11 8.49
N LYS A 77 10.62 25.33 7.21
CA LYS A 77 11.96 25.65 6.67
C LYS A 77 12.49 27.02 7.13
N GLU A 78 11.60 27.93 7.46
CA GLU A 78 11.94 29.32 7.80
C GLU A 78 12.20 29.56 9.29
N VAL A 79 11.74 28.67 10.17
CA VAL A 79 11.68 28.92 11.63
C VAL A 79 13.01 28.64 12.34
N ASN A 80 13.86 27.79 11.81
CA ASN A 80 15.13 27.44 12.47
C ASN A 80 16.33 27.62 11.54
N ARG A 81 17.10 28.68 11.76
CA ARG A 81 18.41 28.91 11.13
C ARG A 81 19.37 27.76 11.47
N GLY A 82 19.28 26.64 10.71
CA GLY A 82 20.26 25.56 10.75
C GLY A 82 19.77 24.14 11.00
N SER A 83 18.60 23.91 11.60
CA SER A 83 18.08 22.55 11.82
C SER A 83 16.74 22.34 11.09
N LEU A 84 16.74 21.46 10.11
CA LEU A 84 15.52 21.05 9.44
C LEU A 84 14.73 20.10 10.34
N VAL A 85 13.47 20.45 10.60
CA VAL A 85 12.55 19.58 11.34
C VAL A 85 12.40 18.25 10.59
N LYS A 86 12.72 17.15 11.28
CA LYS A 86 12.47 15.80 10.75
C LYS A 86 10.96 15.59 10.64
N LYS A 87 10.53 14.91 9.58
CA LYS A 87 9.12 14.62 9.29
C LYS A 87 8.98 13.19 8.84
N GLN A 88 7.85 12.58 9.14
CA GLN A 88 7.56 11.20 8.76
C GLN A 88 6.22 11.10 8.04
N ILE A 89 6.06 10.03 7.28
CA ILE A 89 4.86 9.73 6.50
C ILE A 89 4.37 8.35 6.88
N LEU A 90 3.07 8.22 7.07
CA LEU A 90 2.37 6.97 7.31
C LEU A 90 1.31 6.79 6.24
N SER A 91 1.43 5.77 5.41
CA SER A 91 0.44 5.41 4.38
C SER A 91 -0.34 4.20 4.82
N LEU A 92 -1.64 4.37 5.03
CA LEU A 92 -2.61 3.35 5.41
C LEU A 92 -3.22 2.75 4.15
N GLY A 93 -3.24 1.43 4.02
CA GLY A 93 -3.73 0.74 2.82
C GLY A 93 -2.94 1.15 1.57
N ALA A 94 -1.61 1.11 1.66
CA ALA A 94 -0.72 1.70 0.68
C ALA A 94 -0.78 1.03 -0.71
N GLY A 95 -1.26 -0.21 -0.78
CA GLY A 95 -1.31 -0.93 -2.05
C GLY A 95 0.03 -0.95 -2.79
N PHE A 96 -0.03 -0.80 -4.10
CA PHE A 96 1.15 -0.62 -4.95
C PHE A 96 1.44 0.86 -5.22
N ASP A 97 1.24 1.73 -4.21
CA ASP A 97 1.62 3.13 -4.34
C ASP A 97 3.13 3.29 -4.55
N THR A 98 3.49 4.31 -5.32
CA THR A 98 4.86 4.57 -5.77
C THR A 98 5.40 5.91 -5.24
N THR A 99 4.65 6.58 -4.38
CA THR A 99 4.98 7.92 -3.88
C THR A 99 6.36 7.97 -3.22
N TYR A 100 6.72 6.97 -2.41
CA TYR A 100 8.07 6.90 -1.85
C TYR A 100 9.16 6.94 -2.91
N PHE A 101 9.05 6.10 -3.94
CA PHE A 101 10.05 6.01 -5.01
C PHE A 101 10.14 7.30 -5.83
N GLN A 102 9.01 7.96 -6.05
CA GLN A 102 8.96 9.25 -6.75
C GLN A 102 9.60 10.37 -5.92
N LEU A 103 9.40 10.40 -4.61
CA LEU A 103 10.02 11.38 -3.71
C LEU A 103 11.55 11.29 -3.76
N GLN A 104 12.12 10.08 -3.87
CA GLN A 104 13.57 9.88 -3.97
C GLN A 104 14.16 10.47 -5.25
N VAL A 105 13.42 10.52 -6.35
CA VAL A 105 13.88 11.14 -7.62
C VAL A 105 13.83 12.65 -7.54
N LEU A 106 12.77 13.19 -6.98
CA LEU A 106 12.58 14.64 -6.89
C LEU A 106 13.63 15.33 -6.03
N VAL A 107 14.10 14.63 -5.01
CA VAL A 107 15.19 15.13 -4.14
C VAL A 107 16.50 15.25 -4.92
N VAL A 108 16.77 14.34 -5.85
CA VAL A 108 18.00 14.36 -6.67
C VAL A 108 17.90 15.39 -7.80
N ALA A 109 16.71 15.58 -8.37
CA ALA A 109 16.49 16.49 -9.50
C ALA A 109 16.36 17.97 -9.10
N ASP A 110 16.00 18.24 -7.84
CA ASP A 110 15.68 19.58 -7.36
C ASP A 110 16.84 20.19 -6.52
N LEU A 111 18.01 20.28 -7.13
CA LEU A 111 19.20 20.92 -6.53
C LEU A 111 18.94 22.38 -6.11
N GLN A 112 17.96 23.06 -6.68
CA GLN A 112 17.64 24.48 -6.39
C GLN A 112 16.67 24.65 -5.22
N MET A 113 15.73 23.73 -4.99
CA MET A 113 14.71 23.86 -3.95
C MET A 113 15.10 23.22 -2.60
N LYS A 114 16.22 22.49 -2.51
CA LYS A 114 16.74 21.89 -1.27
C LYS A 114 15.67 21.06 -0.52
N ARG A 115 14.74 20.41 -1.24
CA ARG A 115 13.76 19.52 -0.63
C ARG A 115 14.47 18.29 -0.10
N LYS A 116 14.24 17.99 1.16
CA LYS A 116 14.72 16.74 1.75
C LYS A 116 13.60 15.70 1.73
N PRO A 117 13.94 14.42 1.50
CA PRO A 117 12.99 13.33 1.65
C PRO A 117 12.47 13.31 3.10
N PRO A 118 11.33 12.68 3.37
CA PRO A 118 10.90 12.43 4.73
C PRO A 118 11.98 11.63 5.45
N TYR A 119 12.09 11.86 6.77
CA TYR A 119 12.99 11.08 7.62
C TYR A 119 12.65 9.61 7.61
N LEU A 120 11.34 9.29 7.61
CA LEU A 120 10.81 7.94 7.56
C LEU A 120 9.51 7.92 6.75
N TYR A 121 9.35 6.92 5.92
CA TYR A 121 8.14 6.61 5.16
C TYR A 121 7.69 5.18 5.49
N VAL A 122 6.51 5.05 6.09
CA VAL A 122 5.94 3.75 6.50
C VAL A 122 4.69 3.47 5.68
N GLU A 123 4.62 2.30 5.10
CA GLU A 123 3.46 1.77 4.38
C GLU A 123 2.87 0.58 5.13
N LEU A 124 1.56 0.62 5.33
CA LEU A 124 0.78 -0.45 5.96
C LEU A 124 -0.26 -0.98 4.98
N ASP A 125 -0.40 -2.30 4.91
CA ASP A 125 -1.45 -2.97 4.14
C ASP A 125 -1.64 -4.41 4.62
N PHE A 126 -2.61 -5.12 4.06
CA PHE A 126 -2.77 -6.56 4.29
C PHE A 126 -1.51 -7.35 3.91
N LYS A 127 -1.24 -8.45 4.62
CA LYS A 127 -0.07 -9.31 4.38
C LYS A 127 0.06 -9.75 2.92
N GLU A 128 -1.03 -10.06 2.26
CA GLU A 128 -1.03 -10.52 0.86
C GLU A 128 -0.57 -9.42 -0.10
N VAL A 129 -0.93 -8.16 0.17
CA VAL A 129 -0.53 -7.00 -0.63
C VAL A 129 0.93 -6.65 -0.37
N THR A 130 1.32 -6.56 0.91
CA THR A 130 2.71 -6.25 1.29
C THR A 130 3.67 -7.31 0.80
N SER A 131 3.30 -8.60 0.84
CA SER A 131 4.10 -9.71 0.32
C SER A 131 4.37 -9.60 -1.18
N LYS A 132 3.33 -9.27 -1.97
CA LYS A 132 3.48 -9.03 -3.41
C LYS A 132 4.38 -7.83 -3.67
N LYS A 133 4.18 -6.72 -2.94
CA LYS A 133 4.99 -5.51 -3.08
C LYS A 133 6.45 -5.75 -2.68
N ALA A 134 6.70 -6.42 -1.55
CA ALA A 134 8.03 -6.80 -1.10
C ALA A 134 8.76 -7.69 -2.12
N SER A 135 8.06 -8.66 -2.71
CA SER A 135 8.61 -9.51 -3.78
C SER A 135 9.01 -8.69 -5.02
N LEU A 136 8.17 -7.75 -5.46
CA LEU A 136 8.47 -6.87 -6.59
C LEU A 136 9.67 -5.95 -6.30
N ILE A 137 9.74 -5.41 -5.09
CA ILE A 137 10.89 -4.59 -4.64
C ILE A 137 12.17 -5.44 -4.64
N ASN A 138 12.10 -6.68 -4.15
CA ASN A 138 13.25 -7.57 -4.07
C ASN A 138 13.79 -7.98 -5.44
N THR A 139 12.90 -8.22 -6.40
CA THR A 139 13.26 -8.71 -7.74
C THR A 139 13.62 -7.61 -8.74
N CYS A 140 13.23 -6.34 -8.47
CA CYS A 140 13.49 -5.21 -9.34
C CYS A 140 14.66 -4.36 -8.85
N PRO A 141 15.84 -4.38 -9.53
CA PRO A 141 17.01 -3.61 -9.10
C PRO A 141 16.75 -2.10 -8.97
N LYS A 142 15.89 -1.54 -9.84
CA LYS A 142 15.51 -0.12 -9.80
C LYS A 142 14.78 0.26 -8.52
N LEU A 143 13.91 -0.61 -8.01
CA LEU A 143 13.20 -0.39 -6.74
C LEU A 143 14.13 -0.65 -5.56
N ARG A 144 14.89 -1.76 -5.61
CA ARG A 144 15.80 -2.13 -4.54
C ARG A 144 16.84 -1.05 -4.25
N HIS A 145 17.45 -0.49 -5.27
CA HIS A 145 18.40 0.61 -5.13
C HIS A 145 17.80 1.84 -4.39
N LYS A 146 16.49 2.10 -4.56
CA LYS A 146 15.84 3.26 -3.92
C LYS A 146 15.56 3.10 -2.43
N ILE A 147 15.46 1.87 -1.94
CA ILE A 147 15.23 1.60 -0.52
C ILE A 147 16.53 1.48 0.28
N GLY A 148 17.68 1.45 -0.39
CA GLY A 148 19.01 1.36 0.22
C GLY A 148 19.56 -0.07 0.27
N GLU A 149 20.89 -0.18 0.26
CA GLU A 149 21.60 -1.48 0.21
C GLU A 149 21.41 -2.28 1.50
N ASN A 150 21.27 -1.61 2.65
CA ASN A 150 21.10 -2.24 3.96
C ASN A 150 19.65 -2.68 4.24
N ALA A 151 18.74 -2.55 3.26
CA ALA A 151 17.36 -2.91 3.44
C ALA A 151 17.20 -4.43 3.60
N THR A 152 16.50 -4.84 4.66
CA THR A 152 16.04 -6.21 4.85
C THR A 152 14.69 -6.37 4.17
N ILE A 153 14.60 -7.32 3.24
CA ILE A 153 13.37 -7.67 2.54
C ILE A 153 13.05 -9.11 2.88
N MET A 154 11.85 -9.35 3.38
CA MET A 154 11.33 -10.68 3.73
C MET A 154 10.17 -11.02 2.80
N PRO A 155 10.45 -11.39 1.54
CA PRO A 155 9.41 -11.84 0.63
C PRO A 155 8.87 -13.18 1.11
N VAL A 156 7.62 -13.50 0.77
CA VAL A 156 7.12 -14.87 0.94
C VAL A 156 8.03 -15.80 0.17
N GLN A 157 8.64 -16.76 0.87
CA GLN A 157 9.45 -17.78 0.23
C GLN A 157 8.51 -18.72 -0.54
N ALA A 158 8.70 -18.84 -1.84
CA ALA A 158 8.06 -19.91 -2.59
C ALA A 158 8.50 -21.26 -1.97
N VAL A 159 7.55 -22.04 -1.46
CA VAL A 159 7.85 -23.37 -0.97
C VAL A 159 8.37 -24.19 -2.15
N ASN A 160 9.61 -24.62 -2.05
CA ASN A 160 10.12 -25.63 -2.97
C ASN A 160 9.51 -26.97 -2.53
N LEU A 161 8.42 -27.39 -3.18
CA LEU A 161 7.71 -28.62 -2.89
C LEU A 161 8.65 -29.85 -2.92
N ASP A 162 9.69 -29.81 -3.74
CA ASP A 162 10.68 -30.90 -3.85
C ASP A 162 11.51 -31.10 -2.56
N ARG A 163 11.51 -30.12 -1.65
CA ARG A 163 12.20 -30.19 -0.36
C ARG A 163 11.34 -30.65 0.79
N LEU A 164 10.04 -30.87 0.57
CA LEU A 164 9.14 -31.32 1.62
C LEU A 164 9.24 -32.84 1.77
N PRO A 165 9.42 -33.38 2.99
CA PRO A 165 9.63 -34.82 3.20
C PRO A 165 8.54 -35.71 2.62
N TRP A 166 7.28 -35.22 2.60
CA TRP A 166 6.12 -35.94 2.06
C TRP A 166 5.98 -35.79 0.54
N ALA A 167 6.57 -34.77 -0.08
CA ALA A 167 6.50 -34.55 -1.53
C ALA A 167 7.28 -35.62 -2.30
N ALA A 168 8.33 -36.18 -1.71
CA ALA A 168 9.09 -37.26 -2.31
C ALA A 168 8.28 -38.56 -2.50
N SER A 169 7.15 -38.72 -1.81
CA SER A 169 6.26 -39.86 -1.93
C SER A 169 5.11 -39.68 -2.94
N LEU A 170 4.98 -38.50 -3.54
CA LEU A 170 3.95 -38.21 -4.52
C LEU A 170 4.34 -38.61 -5.95
N PRO A 171 3.41 -39.13 -6.75
CA PRO A 171 3.61 -39.31 -8.19
C PRO A 171 3.98 -37.98 -8.88
N ARG A 172 4.85 -38.02 -9.91
CA ARG A 172 5.37 -36.83 -10.59
C ARG A 172 4.28 -35.99 -11.30
N ASP A 173 3.24 -36.63 -11.75
CA ASP A 173 2.06 -36.02 -12.35
C ASP A 173 1.25 -35.19 -11.31
N VAL A 174 1.15 -35.68 -10.08
CA VAL A 174 0.51 -34.96 -8.96
C VAL A 174 1.38 -33.77 -8.52
N LEU A 175 2.69 -33.92 -8.47
CA LEU A 175 3.61 -32.81 -8.21
C LEU A 175 3.51 -31.73 -9.30
N GLY A 176 3.44 -32.10 -10.56
CA GLY A 176 3.25 -31.20 -11.68
C GLY A 176 1.91 -30.45 -11.61
N PHE A 177 0.86 -31.12 -11.20
CA PHE A 177 -0.48 -30.54 -11.03
C PHE A 177 -0.51 -29.55 -9.83
N LEU A 178 0.16 -29.85 -8.74
CA LEU A 178 0.32 -28.95 -7.59
C LEU A 178 1.14 -27.69 -7.96
N HIS A 179 2.11 -27.80 -8.86
CA HIS A 179 2.85 -26.64 -9.39
C HIS A 179 1.98 -25.75 -10.28
N VAL A 180 1.06 -26.32 -11.04
CA VAL A 180 0.18 -25.59 -11.98
C VAL A 180 -0.96 -24.87 -11.27
N ILE A 181 -1.51 -25.42 -10.19
CA ILE A 181 -2.65 -24.85 -9.46
C ILE A 181 -2.15 -23.93 -8.35
N CYS A 182 -1.16 -23.21 -8.38
CA CYS A 182 -0.86 -22.10 -7.42
C CYS A 182 -1.34 -22.33 -5.96
N ILE A 183 -1.44 -23.58 -5.52
CA ILE A 183 -1.75 -24.01 -4.15
C ILE A 183 -0.61 -23.58 -3.21
N SER A 184 0.54 -23.23 -3.78
CA SER A 184 1.72 -22.78 -3.06
C SER A 184 1.45 -21.68 -2.03
N ILE A 185 0.56 -20.75 -2.29
CA ILE A 185 0.28 -19.63 -1.36
C ILE A 185 -0.54 -20.12 -0.15
N LEU A 186 -1.55 -20.95 -0.37
CA LEU A 186 -2.43 -21.46 0.70
C LEU A 186 -1.71 -22.46 1.62
N ILE A 187 -0.85 -23.30 1.06
CA ILE A 187 -0.10 -24.30 1.86
C ILE A 187 1.00 -23.65 2.69
N VAL A 188 1.64 -22.59 2.16
CA VAL A 188 2.70 -21.86 2.89
C VAL A 188 2.14 -21.17 4.13
N ASP A 189 1.01 -20.50 4.01
CA ASP A 189 0.37 -19.81 5.15
C ASP A 189 -0.16 -20.79 6.21
N ILE A 190 -0.48 -22.03 5.81
CA ILE A 190 -0.95 -23.07 6.76
C ILE A 190 0.21 -23.79 7.47
N ILE A 191 1.33 -24.02 6.77
CA ILE A 191 2.44 -24.85 7.29
C ILE A 191 3.50 -24.01 8.00
N PHE A 192 3.75 -22.78 7.54
CA PHE A 192 4.79 -21.89 8.09
C PHE A 192 4.33 -20.43 8.12
N PRO A 193 3.39 -20.04 8.98
CA PRO A 193 3.04 -18.64 9.13
C PRO A 193 4.17 -17.89 9.80
N SER A 194 5.12 -17.38 9.02
CA SER A 194 6.14 -16.47 9.54
C SER A 194 5.51 -15.08 9.72
N ALA A 195 5.56 -14.56 10.93
CA ALA A 195 5.07 -13.22 11.26
C ALA A 195 5.81 -12.11 10.47
N ASP A 196 6.99 -12.45 9.95
CA ASP A 196 7.89 -11.50 9.31
C ASP A 196 7.82 -11.47 7.78
N GLU A 197 7.03 -12.36 7.16
CA GLU A 197 6.86 -12.37 5.72
C GLU A 197 6.10 -11.14 5.20
N GLY A 198 6.48 -10.69 4.01
CA GLY A 198 5.84 -9.55 3.36
C GLY A 198 6.31 -8.20 3.88
N GLN A 199 7.50 -8.12 4.45
CA GLN A 199 8.05 -6.90 5.02
C GLN A 199 9.24 -6.38 4.23
N VAL A 200 9.39 -5.06 4.27
CA VAL A 200 10.60 -4.35 3.86
C VAL A 200 10.98 -3.41 5.00
N LEU A 201 12.21 -3.52 5.48
CA LEU A 201 12.75 -2.70 6.55
C LEU A 201 14.02 -2.02 6.06
N SER A 202 14.03 -0.70 5.99
CA SER A 202 15.23 0.11 5.76
C SER A 202 15.23 1.33 6.67
N ASP A 203 16.28 2.14 6.65
CA ASP A 203 16.39 3.31 7.50
C ASP A 203 15.30 4.35 7.23
N SER A 204 14.93 4.55 5.96
CA SER A 204 14.00 5.59 5.53
C SER A 204 12.66 5.07 4.97
N TYR A 205 12.54 3.76 4.74
CA TYR A 205 11.33 3.13 4.18
C TYR A 205 10.99 1.85 4.90
N LYS A 206 9.74 1.69 5.27
CA LYS A 206 9.22 0.44 5.83
C LYS A 206 7.88 0.08 5.21
N LEU A 207 7.74 -1.18 4.88
CA LEU A 207 6.49 -1.80 4.42
C LEU A 207 6.15 -2.92 5.40
N LEU A 208 5.01 -2.82 6.06
CA LEU A 208 4.64 -3.73 7.14
C LEU A 208 3.20 -4.24 6.98
N PRO A 209 2.97 -5.54 7.18
CA PRO A 209 1.65 -6.14 7.12
C PRO A 209 0.84 -5.85 8.39
N VAL A 210 -0.38 -5.34 8.22
CA VAL A 210 -1.36 -5.19 9.29
C VAL A 210 -2.77 -5.08 8.72
N ASP A 211 -3.75 -5.59 9.45
CA ASP A 211 -5.15 -5.24 9.24
C ASP A 211 -5.44 -3.94 10.01
N LEU A 212 -5.83 -2.88 9.32
CA LEU A 212 -6.04 -1.56 9.93
C LEU A 212 -7.16 -1.54 10.98
N ARG A 213 -8.04 -2.55 10.99
CA ARG A 213 -9.11 -2.70 11.99
C ARG A 213 -8.58 -3.18 13.35
N ASP A 214 -7.41 -3.78 13.36
CA ASP A 214 -6.76 -4.28 14.59
C ASP A 214 -5.93 -3.16 15.23
N ILE A 215 -6.61 -2.29 16.00
CA ILE A 215 -5.99 -1.12 16.63
C ILE A 215 -4.81 -1.47 17.54
N PRO A 216 -4.87 -2.49 18.43
CA PRO A 216 -3.72 -2.91 19.22
C PRO A 216 -2.50 -3.28 18.36
N LYS A 217 -2.73 -3.96 17.24
CA LYS A 217 -1.67 -4.35 16.33
C LYS A 217 -1.09 -3.18 15.54
N LEU A 218 -1.88 -2.12 15.29
CA LEU A 218 -1.37 -0.87 14.75
C LEU A 218 -0.33 -0.24 15.68
N ASP A 219 -0.57 -0.20 17.00
CA ASP A 219 0.39 0.31 17.98
C ASP A 219 1.71 -0.49 17.96
N GLU A 220 1.61 -1.83 17.91
CA GLU A 220 2.78 -2.70 17.80
C GLU A 220 3.59 -2.43 16.51
N VAL A 221 2.89 -2.29 15.38
CA VAL A 221 3.51 -2.07 14.07
C VAL A 221 4.16 -0.69 13.98
N ILE A 222 3.54 0.36 14.54
CA ILE A 222 4.12 1.71 14.61
C ILE A 222 5.38 1.73 15.46
N ALA A 223 5.37 1.05 16.62
CA ALA A 223 6.55 0.90 17.47
C ALA A 223 7.68 0.14 16.73
N ARG A 224 7.34 -0.97 16.06
CA ARG A 224 8.28 -1.75 15.24
C ARG A 224 8.81 -0.96 14.03
N ALA A 225 8.00 -0.06 13.47
CA ALA A 225 8.44 0.87 12.44
C ALA A 225 9.39 1.94 12.97
N ASN A 226 9.60 2.05 14.30
CA ASN A 226 10.34 3.12 14.93
C ASN A 226 9.79 4.51 14.53
N MET A 227 8.49 4.65 14.38
CA MET A 227 7.87 5.95 14.22
C MET A 227 7.87 6.69 15.56
N ASP A 228 8.17 7.98 15.50
CA ASP A 228 8.18 8.85 16.69
C ASP A 228 6.81 9.56 16.79
N PRO A 229 5.99 9.28 17.83
CA PRO A 229 4.72 9.96 18.04
C PRO A 229 4.81 11.49 18.18
N GLY A 230 5.99 12.00 18.61
CA GLY A 230 6.26 13.43 18.74
C GLY A 230 6.69 14.11 17.44
N MET A 231 7.03 13.35 16.41
CA MET A 231 7.49 13.89 15.13
C MET A 231 6.31 14.28 14.24
N PRO A 232 6.37 15.45 13.56
CA PRO A 232 5.34 15.82 12.58
C PRO A 232 5.10 14.71 11.54
N THR A 233 3.85 14.25 11.45
CA THR A 233 3.45 13.08 10.66
C THR A 233 2.41 13.44 9.62
N PHE A 234 2.62 13.03 8.37
CA PHE A 234 1.61 13.08 7.31
C PHE A 234 1.01 11.69 7.13
N ILE A 235 -0.27 11.54 7.46
CA ILE A 235 -0.99 10.27 7.38
C ILE A 235 -1.81 10.27 6.09
N ILE A 236 -1.66 9.23 5.29
CA ILE A 236 -2.34 9.06 4.00
C ILE A 236 -3.35 7.93 4.11
N ALA A 237 -4.62 8.22 3.82
CA ALA A 237 -5.67 7.24 3.56
C ALA A 237 -6.33 7.59 2.22
N GLU A 238 -5.90 6.91 1.16
CA GLU A 238 -6.29 7.22 -0.21
C GLU A 238 -7.16 6.09 -0.78
N CYS A 239 -8.49 6.24 -0.74
CA CYS A 239 -9.49 5.21 -1.07
C CYS A 239 -9.27 3.93 -0.25
N VAL A 240 -9.32 4.05 1.06
CA VAL A 240 -9.08 2.96 2.03
C VAL A 240 -10.24 2.80 2.99
N LEU A 241 -10.64 3.90 3.66
CA LEU A 241 -11.67 3.82 4.70
C LEU A 241 -13.05 3.52 4.13
N ILE A 242 -13.29 3.85 2.86
CA ILE A 242 -14.51 3.50 2.13
C ILE A 242 -14.79 1.99 2.08
N TYR A 243 -13.76 1.15 2.21
CA TYR A 243 -13.88 -0.32 2.21
C TYR A 243 -14.07 -0.90 3.61
N LEU A 244 -14.11 -0.07 4.64
CA LEU A 244 -14.27 -0.47 6.02
C LEU A 244 -15.65 -0.03 6.54
N ASP A 245 -16.13 -0.73 7.55
CA ASP A 245 -17.32 -0.29 8.27
C ASP A 245 -17.08 1.06 8.98
N PRO A 246 -18.15 1.83 9.24
CA PRO A 246 -18.02 3.17 9.83
C PRO A 246 -17.35 3.20 11.22
N ASP A 247 -17.50 2.14 12.02
CA ASP A 247 -16.91 2.07 13.35
C ASP A 247 -15.40 1.83 13.26
N SER A 248 -14.97 0.92 12.39
CA SER A 248 -13.54 0.71 12.09
C SER A 248 -12.89 1.97 11.56
N SER A 249 -13.55 2.68 10.63
CA SER A 249 -13.05 3.94 10.07
C SER A 249 -12.89 5.01 11.15
N ARG A 250 -13.88 5.18 12.04
CA ARG A 250 -13.79 6.09 13.20
C ARG A 250 -12.68 5.72 14.16
N ASN A 251 -12.51 4.43 14.44
CA ASN A 251 -11.47 3.92 15.33
C ASN A 251 -10.08 4.20 14.79
N ILE A 252 -9.86 4.03 13.49
CA ILE A 252 -8.58 4.33 12.83
C ILE A 252 -8.24 5.83 12.92
N VAL A 253 -9.19 6.71 12.61
CA VAL A 253 -8.97 8.17 12.69
C VAL A 253 -8.72 8.60 14.14
N SER A 254 -9.49 8.07 15.09
CA SER A 254 -9.32 8.33 16.52
C SER A 254 -7.97 7.83 17.03
N TRP A 255 -7.55 6.64 16.59
CA TRP A 255 -6.24 6.09 16.89
C TRP A 255 -5.12 7.01 16.39
N ALA A 256 -5.17 7.42 15.14
CA ALA A 256 -4.17 8.29 14.55
C ALA A 256 -4.05 9.64 15.29
N SER A 257 -5.18 10.22 15.68
CA SER A 257 -5.24 11.47 16.46
C SER A 257 -4.65 11.34 17.87
N ARG A 258 -4.76 10.17 18.51
CA ARG A 258 -4.17 9.92 19.84
C ARG A 258 -2.69 9.56 19.77
N THR A 259 -2.27 8.88 18.68
CA THR A 259 -0.91 8.38 18.53
C THR A 259 0.08 9.49 18.17
N PHE A 260 -0.30 10.42 17.28
CA PHE A 260 0.62 11.43 16.78
C PHE A 260 0.25 12.82 17.30
N SER A 261 1.15 13.44 18.04
CA SER A 261 0.94 14.77 18.67
C SER A 261 0.78 15.90 17.65
N THR A 262 1.41 15.78 16.48
CA THR A 262 1.33 16.74 15.38
C THR A 262 1.16 15.96 14.08
N SER A 263 -0.03 15.97 13.53
CA SER A 263 -0.31 15.22 12.31
C SER A 263 -1.26 15.95 11.36
N ILE A 264 -1.11 15.63 10.06
CA ILE A 264 -2.08 15.93 9.02
C ILE A 264 -2.61 14.60 8.53
N PHE A 265 -3.93 14.41 8.63
CA PHE A 265 -4.61 13.23 8.09
C PHE A 265 -5.17 13.59 6.71
N PHE A 266 -4.54 13.08 5.65
CA PHE A 266 -5.03 13.18 4.29
C PHE A 266 -5.99 12.04 4.00
N LEU A 267 -7.27 12.38 3.81
CA LEU A 267 -8.32 11.46 3.42
C LEU A 267 -8.78 11.79 2.00
N TYR A 268 -8.76 10.82 1.11
CA TYR A 268 -9.31 10.96 -0.23
C TYR A 268 -10.24 9.77 -0.52
N GLU A 269 -11.53 10.05 -0.61
CA GLU A 269 -12.58 9.03 -0.78
C GLU A 269 -13.60 9.47 -1.83
N GLN A 270 -14.38 8.52 -2.33
CA GLN A 270 -15.56 8.80 -3.13
C GLN A 270 -16.63 9.45 -2.25
N ILE A 271 -17.29 10.46 -2.81
CA ILE A 271 -18.40 11.18 -2.16
C ILE A 271 -19.57 11.25 -3.14
N LEU A 272 -20.74 11.62 -2.65
CA LEU A 272 -21.97 11.78 -3.43
C LEU A 272 -22.37 10.48 -4.18
N PRO A 273 -22.70 9.40 -3.45
CA PRO A 273 -23.02 8.10 -4.05
C PRO A 273 -24.27 8.18 -4.96
N ASP A 274 -25.14 9.16 -4.72
CA ASP A 274 -26.42 9.31 -5.42
C ASP A 274 -26.32 10.10 -6.74
N ASP A 275 -25.18 10.74 -7.05
CA ASP A 275 -25.00 11.37 -8.34
C ASP A 275 -24.69 10.33 -9.45
N ALA A 276 -24.77 10.76 -10.71
CA ALA A 276 -24.57 9.86 -11.85
C ALA A 276 -23.21 9.15 -11.86
N PHE A 277 -22.16 9.81 -11.33
CA PHE A 277 -20.83 9.22 -11.21
C PHE A 277 -20.76 8.24 -10.04
N GLY A 278 -21.32 8.61 -8.88
CA GLY A 278 -21.41 7.76 -7.69
C GLY A 278 -22.18 6.48 -7.98
N GLN A 279 -23.35 6.57 -8.60
CA GLN A 279 -24.15 5.41 -9.02
C GLN A 279 -23.37 4.49 -9.98
N GLN A 280 -22.59 5.04 -10.91
CA GLN A 280 -21.74 4.23 -11.79
C GLN A 280 -20.60 3.55 -11.03
N MET A 281 -20.01 4.24 -10.04
CA MET A 281 -18.97 3.66 -9.18
C MET A 281 -19.53 2.52 -8.32
N ILE A 282 -20.70 2.71 -7.70
CA ILE A 282 -21.38 1.65 -6.95
C ILE A 282 -21.57 0.42 -7.81
N ARG A 283 -22.17 0.57 -9.00
CA ARG A 283 -22.35 -0.55 -9.94
C ARG A 283 -21.04 -1.26 -10.29
N ASN A 284 -19.95 -0.51 -10.47
CA ASN A 284 -18.64 -1.10 -10.76
C ASN A 284 -18.11 -1.92 -9.57
N LEU A 285 -18.39 -1.49 -8.35
CA LEU A 285 -17.97 -2.18 -7.14
C LEU A 285 -18.83 -3.40 -6.84
N GLU A 286 -20.14 -3.33 -7.09
CA GLU A 286 -21.05 -4.47 -6.98
C GLU A 286 -20.64 -5.62 -7.92
N VAL A 287 -20.24 -5.30 -9.15
CA VAL A 287 -19.70 -6.29 -10.10
C VAL A 287 -18.44 -6.97 -9.56
N CYS A 288 -17.68 -6.29 -8.69
CA CYS A 288 -16.50 -6.84 -8.03
C CYS A 288 -16.82 -7.57 -6.71
N PHE A 289 -18.10 -7.81 -6.37
CA PHE A 289 -18.56 -8.43 -5.12
C PHE A 289 -18.17 -7.65 -3.84
N ILE A 290 -18.02 -6.35 -3.94
CA ILE A 290 -17.76 -5.48 -2.78
C ILE A 290 -19.06 -4.78 -2.43
N HIS A 291 -19.74 -5.24 -1.36
CA HIS A 291 -20.86 -4.51 -0.75
C HIS A 291 -20.28 -3.40 0.12
N ILE A 292 -20.39 -2.15 -0.35
CA ILE A 292 -19.83 -0.97 0.34
C ILE A 292 -20.89 -0.27 1.19
N PHE A 293 -22.18 -0.54 0.94
CA PHE A 293 -23.29 0.17 1.57
C PHE A 293 -24.41 -0.81 1.96
N ASP A 294 -24.28 -1.50 3.05
CA ASP A 294 -25.36 -2.06 3.84
C ASP A 294 -25.35 -1.44 5.24
#